data_52f257a21e87ed6bfefebea38a4189df
#
_entry.id   52f257a21e87ed6bfefebea38a4189df
#
_cell.length_a   1.000
_cell.length_b   1.000
_cell.length_c   1.000
_cell.angle_alpha   90.00
_cell.angle_beta   90.00
_cell.angle_gamma   90.00
#
_symmetry.space_group_name_H-M   'P 1'
#
loop_
_entity.id
_entity.type
_entity.pdbx_description
1 polymer ?
#
loop_
_entity_poly.entity_id
_entity_poly.type
_entity_poly.pdbx_seq_one_letter_code
_entity_poly.pdbx_strand_id
1 'polypeptide(L)'
;SSNLIQSFMDYGSEICLPRNPKCNICGINKFCQSYKKNLQQKIPLKLKKKTIKPIKYTRAYVIVNEKNEILVRSRPNKGMLASMLEVPNDVWVKNKKLLTTDQDIQKIKTKLQSKGSFEYSFSHFDLETEIFYGNVKKAKLSKSNWIKKSSYSSSRMPTVMKKIVDIAV
;
A
#
# COMPACT_ATOMS: atom_id res chain seq x y z
N SER A 1 4.07 13.64 -30.31
CA SER A 1 3.69 14.56 -29.21
C SER A 1 3.87 13.94 -27.82
N SER A 2 3.67 12.63 -27.65
CA SER A 2 3.85 11.91 -26.36
C SER A 2 5.26 12.07 -25.79
N ASN A 3 6.30 11.88 -26.61
CA ASN A 3 7.70 12.00 -26.19
C ASN A 3 8.06 13.42 -25.73
N LEU A 4 7.47 14.44 -26.35
CA LEU A 4 7.71 15.83 -25.96
C LEU A 4 7.14 16.12 -24.56
N ILE A 5 5.93 15.65 -24.28
CA ILE A 5 5.30 15.79 -22.97
C ILE A 5 6.14 15.08 -21.90
N GLN A 6 6.56 13.86 -22.19
CA GLN A 6 7.42 13.10 -21.27
C GLN A 6 8.74 13.83 -21.01
N SER A 7 9.38 14.35 -22.05
CA SER A 7 10.64 15.12 -21.91
C SER A 7 10.47 16.37 -21.03
N PHE A 8 9.33 17.07 -21.11
CA PHE A 8 9.07 18.20 -20.20
C PHE A 8 8.83 17.75 -18.76
N MET A 9 8.23 16.61 -18.55
CA MET A 9 8.06 16.06 -17.18
C MET A 9 9.41 15.66 -16.58
N ASP A 10 10.26 14.98 -17.35
CA ASP A 10 11.60 14.57 -16.92
C ASP A 10 12.49 15.80 -16.66
N TYR A 11 12.49 16.76 -17.56
CA TYR A 11 13.19 18.03 -17.39
C TYR A 11 12.72 18.79 -16.15
N GLY A 12 11.40 18.82 -15.92
CA GLY A 12 10.81 19.43 -14.74
C GLY A 12 11.23 18.74 -13.45
N SER A 13 11.38 17.43 -13.47
CA SER A 13 11.80 16.64 -12.29
C SER A 13 13.27 16.84 -11.91
N GLU A 14 14.13 17.18 -12.87
CA GLU A 14 15.57 17.35 -12.66
C GLU A 14 16.00 18.81 -12.45
N ILE A 15 15.37 19.75 -13.15
CA ILE A 15 15.78 21.16 -13.21
C ILE A 15 14.80 22.07 -12.48
N CYS A 16 13.49 21.96 -12.78
CA CYS A 16 12.45 22.83 -12.24
C CYS A 16 11.89 22.31 -10.91
N LEU A 17 12.77 22.06 -9.96
CA LEU A 17 12.41 21.49 -8.67
C LEU A 17 11.46 22.42 -7.88
N PRO A 18 10.48 21.87 -7.11
CA PRO A 18 9.58 22.67 -6.27
C PRO A 18 10.27 23.41 -5.12
N ARG A 19 11.49 23.00 -4.76
CA ARG A 19 12.38 23.69 -3.83
C ARG A 19 13.76 23.81 -4.50
N ASN A 20 14.36 24.99 -4.44
CA ASN A 20 15.67 25.28 -5.03
C ASN A 20 15.78 24.88 -6.51
N PRO A 21 14.92 25.44 -7.39
CA PRO A 21 14.98 25.14 -8.81
C PRO A 21 16.31 25.60 -9.40
N LYS A 22 16.88 24.80 -10.29
CA LYS A 22 18.19 25.04 -10.91
C LYS A 22 18.05 26.00 -12.10
N CYS A 23 17.55 27.22 -11.88
CA CYS A 23 17.22 28.17 -12.93
C CYS A 23 18.43 28.61 -13.74
N ASN A 24 19.62 28.59 -13.15
CA ASN A 24 20.89 29.05 -13.83
C ASN A 24 21.26 28.11 -14.99
N ILE A 25 20.96 26.83 -14.89
CA ILE A 25 21.24 25.83 -15.93
C ILE A 25 20.00 25.46 -16.75
N CYS A 26 18.88 26.14 -16.52
CA CYS A 26 17.61 25.86 -17.21
C CYS A 26 17.67 26.43 -18.64
N GLY A 27 17.65 25.54 -19.66
CA GLY A 27 17.72 25.91 -21.07
C GLY A 27 16.56 26.78 -21.57
N ILE A 28 15.43 26.83 -20.84
CA ILE A 28 14.25 27.62 -21.18
C ILE A 28 14.02 28.81 -20.23
N ASN A 29 15.02 29.20 -19.42
CA ASN A 29 14.85 30.27 -18.42
C ASN A 29 14.51 31.63 -19.06
N LYS A 30 15.02 31.93 -20.28
CA LYS A 30 14.72 33.14 -21.04
C LYS A 30 13.24 33.34 -21.34
N PHE A 31 12.50 32.25 -21.46
CA PHE A 31 11.04 32.24 -21.74
C PHE A 31 10.22 32.10 -20.46
N CYS A 32 10.86 31.82 -19.33
CA CYS A 32 10.16 31.53 -18.08
C CYS A 32 9.62 32.79 -17.40
N GLN A 33 8.29 32.93 -17.35
CA GLN A 33 7.65 34.08 -16.69
C GLN A 33 7.91 34.09 -15.16
N SER A 34 7.97 32.89 -14.53
CA SER A 34 8.29 32.77 -13.11
C SER A 34 9.70 33.29 -12.80
N TYR A 35 10.66 32.96 -13.64
CA TYR A 35 12.05 33.42 -13.49
C TYR A 35 12.16 34.93 -13.68
N LYS A 36 11.53 35.48 -14.74
CA LYS A 36 11.53 36.94 -15.04
C LYS A 36 10.91 37.75 -13.89
N LYS A 37 9.95 37.19 -13.17
CA LYS A 37 9.24 37.88 -12.06
C LYS A 37 9.79 37.51 -10.68
N ASN A 38 10.90 36.76 -10.60
CA ASN A 38 11.49 36.27 -9.35
C ASN A 38 10.48 35.47 -8.46
N LEU A 39 9.58 34.70 -9.09
CA LEU A 39 8.54 33.93 -8.42
C LEU A 39 8.86 32.43 -8.32
N GLN A 40 9.99 31.96 -8.80
CA GLN A 40 10.35 30.54 -8.89
C GLN A 40 10.42 29.82 -7.54
N GLN A 41 10.66 30.57 -6.45
CA GLN A 41 10.62 30.02 -5.09
C GLN A 41 9.19 29.96 -4.49
N LYS A 42 8.26 30.70 -5.08
CA LYS A 42 6.87 30.79 -4.62
C LYS A 42 5.93 29.90 -5.42
N ILE A 43 6.34 29.45 -6.59
CA ILE A 43 5.54 28.63 -7.51
C ILE A 43 6.19 27.24 -7.64
N PRO A 44 5.43 26.15 -7.58
CA PRO A 44 3.96 26.10 -7.37
C PRO A 44 3.55 26.48 -5.96
N LEU A 45 2.38 27.12 -5.83
CA LEU A 45 1.81 27.47 -4.54
C LEU A 45 1.46 26.17 -3.78
N LYS A 46 2.14 25.95 -2.67
CA LYS A 46 1.86 24.80 -1.80
C LYS A 46 0.67 25.11 -0.92
N LEU A 47 -0.50 24.76 -1.39
CA LEU A 47 -1.67 24.73 -0.50
C LEU A 47 -1.42 23.64 0.54
N LYS A 48 -1.24 24.04 1.80
CA LYS A 48 -1.25 23.13 2.95
C LYS A 48 -2.67 22.58 3.14
N LYS A 49 -3.13 21.71 2.27
CA LYS A 49 -4.31 20.92 2.56
C LYS A 49 -3.93 19.90 3.64
N LYS A 50 -4.21 20.21 4.89
CA LYS A 50 -4.41 19.19 5.92
C LYS A 50 -5.72 18.45 5.56
N THR A 51 -5.69 17.58 4.60
CA THR A 51 -6.79 16.62 4.41
C THR A 51 -6.67 15.62 5.54
N ILE A 52 -7.57 15.71 6.51
CA ILE A 52 -7.77 14.64 7.50
C ILE A 52 -8.22 13.43 6.67
N LYS A 53 -7.37 12.43 6.56
CA LYS A 53 -7.71 11.20 5.86
C LYS A 53 -8.65 10.38 6.73
N PRO A 54 -9.70 9.79 6.16
CA PRO A 54 -10.51 8.83 6.91
C PRO A 54 -9.68 7.61 7.29
N ILE A 55 -9.94 7.05 8.46
CA ILE A 55 -9.31 5.81 8.92
C ILE A 55 -10.22 4.64 8.55
N LYS A 56 -9.63 3.57 8.05
CA LYS A 56 -10.28 2.27 7.86
C LYS A 56 -9.63 1.24 8.77
N TYR A 57 -10.41 0.25 9.16
CA TYR A 57 -10.02 -0.79 10.10
C TYR A 57 -10.17 -2.16 9.46
N THR A 58 -9.23 -3.05 9.74
CA THR A 58 -9.30 -4.45 9.33
C THR A 58 -8.53 -5.34 10.32
N ARG A 59 -8.75 -6.64 10.24
CA ARG A 59 -7.92 -7.66 10.87
C ARG A 59 -7.31 -8.51 9.77
N ALA A 60 -6.02 -8.78 9.87
CA ALA A 60 -5.28 -9.61 8.92
C ALA A 60 -4.77 -10.87 9.61
N TYR A 61 -4.80 -11.98 8.91
CA TYR A 61 -4.51 -13.30 9.45
C TYR A 61 -3.37 -13.95 8.67
N VAL A 62 -2.21 -14.05 9.30
CA VAL A 62 -1.05 -14.73 8.74
C VAL A 62 -1.08 -16.18 9.21
N ILE A 63 -1.52 -17.07 8.34
CA ILE A 63 -1.66 -18.49 8.62
C ILE A 63 -0.52 -19.24 7.96
N VAL A 64 0.22 -20.03 8.73
CA VAL A 64 1.36 -20.80 8.27
C VAL A 64 1.09 -22.29 8.44
N ASN A 65 1.50 -23.11 7.48
CA ASN A 65 1.38 -24.57 7.55
C ASN A 65 2.70 -25.23 8.02
N GLU A 66 2.67 -26.56 8.24
CA GLU A 66 3.84 -27.34 8.66
C GLU A 66 4.99 -27.31 7.62
N LYS A 67 4.72 -26.99 6.36
CA LYS A 67 5.73 -26.84 5.30
C LYS A 67 6.34 -25.45 5.25
N ASN A 68 6.05 -24.59 6.24
CA ASN A 68 6.49 -23.20 6.31
C ASN A 68 6.00 -22.36 5.10
N GLU A 69 4.75 -22.60 4.70
CA GLU A 69 4.08 -21.86 3.64
C GLU A 69 2.99 -20.97 4.23
N ILE A 70 2.81 -19.78 3.66
CA ILE A 70 1.83 -18.77 4.08
C ILE A 70 0.58 -18.91 3.23
N LEU A 71 -0.58 -18.89 3.88
CA LEU A 71 -1.87 -18.87 3.23
C LEU A 71 -2.12 -17.53 2.57
N VAL A 72 -2.40 -17.54 1.26
CA VAL A 72 -2.74 -16.34 0.48
C VAL A 72 -3.95 -16.59 -0.41
N ARG A 73 -4.61 -15.51 -0.81
CA ARG A 73 -5.67 -15.54 -1.82
C ARG A 73 -5.52 -14.37 -2.79
N SER A 74 -6.13 -14.46 -3.95
CA SER A 74 -6.23 -13.32 -4.88
C SER A 74 -7.37 -12.41 -4.48
N ARG A 75 -7.12 -11.10 -4.46
CA ARG A 75 -8.15 -10.09 -4.31
C ARG A 75 -9.11 -10.10 -5.51
N PRO A 76 -10.35 -9.61 -5.35
CA PRO A 76 -11.25 -9.42 -6.48
C PRO A 76 -10.59 -8.61 -7.61
N ASN A 77 -11.06 -8.80 -8.84
CA ASN A 77 -10.54 -8.10 -10.02
C ASN A 77 -10.98 -6.64 -10.13
N LYS A 78 -11.70 -6.12 -9.13
CA LYS A 78 -12.15 -4.73 -9.05
C LYS A 78 -11.80 -4.13 -7.69
N GLY A 79 -11.63 -2.80 -7.65
CA GLY A 79 -11.33 -2.07 -6.43
C GLY A 79 -9.84 -1.91 -6.16
N MET A 80 -9.51 -1.51 -4.93
CA MET A 80 -8.11 -1.24 -4.54
C MET A 80 -7.28 -2.52 -4.49
N LEU A 81 -6.07 -2.47 -5.07
CA LEU A 81 -5.14 -3.61 -5.14
C LEU A 81 -5.74 -4.82 -5.84
N ALA A 82 -6.57 -4.58 -6.86
CA ALA A 82 -7.28 -5.61 -7.61
C ALA A 82 -6.32 -6.70 -8.15
N SER A 83 -6.76 -7.96 -8.09
CA SER A 83 -6.05 -9.15 -8.58
C SER A 83 -4.66 -9.40 -7.95
N MET A 84 -4.26 -8.61 -6.96
CA MET A 84 -3.01 -8.85 -6.21
C MET A 84 -3.23 -9.93 -5.14
N LEU A 85 -2.13 -10.54 -4.69
CA LEU A 85 -2.18 -11.50 -3.59
C LEU A 85 -2.34 -10.79 -2.25
N GLU A 86 -3.13 -11.39 -1.36
CA GLU A 86 -3.29 -10.92 0.03
C GLU A 86 -3.27 -12.10 1.01
N VAL A 87 -2.89 -11.84 2.24
CA VAL A 87 -3.25 -12.73 3.35
C VAL A 87 -4.75 -12.58 3.64
N PRO A 88 -5.45 -13.63 4.13
CA PRO A 88 -6.83 -13.49 4.56
C PRO A 88 -6.99 -12.29 5.49
N ASN A 89 -7.98 -11.46 5.23
CA ASN A 89 -8.28 -10.27 6.04
C ASN A 89 -9.78 -9.96 6.01
N ASP A 90 -10.24 -9.29 7.05
CA ASP A 90 -11.61 -8.81 7.14
C ASP A 90 -11.88 -7.70 6.11
N VAL A 91 -13.14 -7.45 5.83
CA VAL A 91 -13.53 -6.30 4.99
C VAL A 91 -13.07 -5.00 5.66
N TRP A 92 -12.50 -4.09 4.88
CA TRP A 92 -12.01 -2.80 5.36
C TRP A 92 -13.17 -1.85 5.66
N VAL A 93 -13.43 -1.60 6.92
CA VAL A 93 -14.59 -0.85 7.42
C VAL A 93 -14.17 0.51 7.99
N LYS A 94 -15.10 1.46 8.04
CA LYS A 94 -14.87 2.80 8.61
C LYS A 94 -14.96 2.84 10.14
N ASN A 95 -15.50 1.79 10.76
CA ASN A 95 -15.69 1.71 12.21
C ASN A 95 -15.34 0.30 12.70
N LYS A 96 -14.51 0.21 13.74
CA LYS A 96 -14.10 -1.08 14.35
C LYS A 96 -15.28 -1.96 14.78
N LYS A 97 -16.39 -1.37 15.18
CA LYS A 97 -17.62 -2.14 15.55
C LYS A 97 -18.25 -2.91 14.40
N LEU A 98 -17.91 -2.56 13.16
CA LEU A 98 -18.41 -3.23 11.95
C LEU A 98 -17.50 -4.36 11.46
N LEU A 99 -16.40 -4.64 12.16
CA LEU A 99 -15.49 -5.73 11.82
C LEU A 99 -16.19 -7.07 11.97
N THR A 100 -16.24 -7.82 10.88
CA THR A 100 -16.75 -9.20 10.85
C THR A 100 -15.61 -10.12 10.42
N THR A 101 -15.42 -11.20 11.16
CA THR A 101 -14.35 -12.15 10.84
C THR A 101 -14.54 -12.75 9.45
N ASP A 102 -13.49 -12.74 8.67
CA ASP A 102 -13.45 -13.34 7.34
C ASP A 102 -13.96 -14.78 7.33
N GLN A 103 -14.81 -15.12 6.36
CA GLN A 103 -15.47 -16.43 6.28
C GLN A 103 -14.49 -17.59 6.15
N ASP A 104 -13.36 -17.38 5.49
CA ASP A 104 -12.34 -18.42 5.36
C ASP A 104 -11.63 -18.65 6.69
N ILE A 105 -11.40 -17.60 7.47
CA ILE A 105 -10.82 -17.69 8.80
C ILE A 105 -11.76 -18.40 9.79
N GLN A 106 -13.06 -18.17 9.69
CA GLN A 106 -14.04 -18.89 10.54
C GLN A 106 -13.99 -20.43 10.36
N LYS A 107 -13.58 -20.90 9.18
CA LYS A 107 -13.44 -22.33 8.86
C LYS A 107 -12.13 -22.93 9.37
N ILE A 108 -11.15 -22.10 9.71
CA ILE A 108 -9.84 -22.55 10.18
C ILE A 108 -9.88 -22.81 11.67
N LYS A 109 -9.80 -24.08 12.06
CA LYS A 109 -9.67 -24.50 13.47
C LYS A 109 -8.23 -24.33 13.94
N THR A 110 -7.82 -23.11 14.27
CA THR A 110 -6.50 -22.82 14.83
C THR A 110 -6.59 -21.76 15.91
N LYS A 111 -5.66 -21.82 16.86
CA LYS A 111 -5.51 -20.78 17.87
C LYS A 111 -4.77 -19.60 17.24
N LEU A 112 -5.44 -18.48 17.13
CA LEU A 112 -4.87 -17.23 16.64
C LEU A 112 -4.19 -16.49 17.79
N GLN A 113 -2.97 -16.00 17.54
CA GLN A 113 -2.21 -15.17 18.46
C GLN A 113 -2.16 -13.74 17.89
N SER A 114 -2.50 -12.75 18.71
CA SER A 114 -2.32 -11.35 18.32
C SER A 114 -0.83 -11.01 18.22
N LYS A 115 -0.46 -10.31 17.15
CA LYS A 115 0.91 -9.81 16.90
C LYS A 115 0.96 -8.27 16.96
N GLY A 116 -0.11 -7.65 17.44
CA GLY A 116 -0.21 -6.20 17.56
C GLY A 116 -0.99 -5.56 16.43
N SER A 117 -0.84 -4.24 16.30
CA SER A 117 -1.47 -3.42 15.27
C SER A 117 -0.43 -2.75 14.38
N PHE A 118 -0.84 -2.46 13.16
CA PHE A 118 -0.02 -1.83 12.14
C PHE A 118 -0.83 -0.78 11.39
N GLU A 119 -0.25 0.40 11.20
CA GLU A 119 -0.85 1.49 10.43
C GLU A 119 -0.16 1.64 9.08
N TYR A 120 -0.96 1.78 8.02
CA TYR A 120 -0.48 2.01 6.67
C TYR A 120 -1.24 3.15 6.01
N SER A 121 -0.50 4.18 5.52
CA SER A 121 -1.09 5.34 4.89
C SER A 121 -1.19 5.15 3.37
N PHE A 122 -2.41 5.14 2.86
CA PHE A 122 -2.71 5.27 1.44
C PHE A 122 -2.91 6.74 1.07
N SER A 123 -3.00 7.05 -0.23
CA SER A 123 -3.25 8.43 -0.70
C SER A 123 -4.56 9.01 -0.18
N HIS A 124 -5.61 8.19 -0.03
CA HIS A 124 -6.98 8.63 0.25
C HIS A 124 -7.49 8.26 1.65
N PHE A 125 -6.83 7.37 2.37
CA PHE A 125 -7.18 6.96 3.74
C PHE A 125 -5.98 6.31 4.44
N ASP A 126 -6.07 6.20 5.75
CA ASP A 126 -5.15 5.43 6.57
C ASP A 126 -5.81 4.09 6.95
N LEU A 127 -5.05 3.00 6.92
CA LEU A 127 -5.51 1.67 7.27
C LEU A 127 -4.88 1.25 8.59
N GLU A 128 -5.70 1.04 9.60
CA GLU A 128 -5.31 0.41 10.87
C GLU A 128 -5.65 -1.09 10.80
N THR A 129 -4.65 -1.93 11.01
CA THR A 129 -4.76 -3.38 10.87
C THR A 129 -4.33 -4.06 12.16
N GLU A 130 -5.20 -4.86 12.76
CA GLU A 130 -4.82 -5.82 13.80
C GLU A 130 -4.29 -7.08 13.14
N ILE A 131 -3.13 -7.57 13.60
CA ILE A 131 -2.44 -8.70 12.97
C ILE A 131 -2.56 -9.93 13.88
N PHE A 132 -3.02 -11.02 13.29
CA PHE A 132 -3.12 -12.32 13.94
C PHE A 132 -2.26 -13.35 13.21
N TYR A 133 -1.64 -14.22 13.99
CA TYR A 133 -0.82 -15.32 13.50
C TYR A 133 -1.39 -16.65 13.96
N GLY A 134 -1.34 -17.66 13.10
CA GLY A 134 -1.77 -19.02 13.45
C GLY A 134 -1.06 -20.10 12.65
N ASN A 135 -0.85 -21.26 13.29
CA ASN A 135 -0.30 -22.45 12.64
C ASN A 135 -1.39 -23.48 12.38
N VAL A 136 -1.38 -24.09 11.19
CA VAL A 136 -2.34 -25.13 10.80
C VAL A 136 -1.63 -26.32 10.18
N LYS A 137 -2.14 -27.54 10.44
CA LYS A 137 -1.64 -28.75 9.78
C LYS A 137 -2.09 -28.83 8.31
N LYS A 138 -3.36 -28.56 8.07
CA LYS A 138 -3.97 -28.51 6.73
C LYS A 138 -5.13 -27.50 6.75
N ALA A 139 -5.17 -26.58 5.78
CA ALA A 139 -6.36 -25.79 5.51
C ALA A 139 -6.68 -25.89 4.02
N LYS A 140 -7.85 -26.43 3.67
CA LYS A 140 -8.41 -26.41 2.33
C LYS A 140 -9.44 -25.29 2.28
N LEU A 141 -9.11 -24.21 1.58
CA LEU A 141 -10.00 -23.07 1.35
C LEU A 141 -10.21 -22.93 -0.16
N SER A 142 -11.42 -22.61 -0.57
CA SER A 142 -11.89 -22.75 -1.96
C SER A 142 -11.20 -21.87 -3.00
N LYS A 143 -10.43 -20.86 -2.63
CA LYS A 143 -9.69 -19.96 -3.55
C LYS A 143 -8.33 -19.56 -3.00
N SER A 144 -7.77 -20.35 -2.11
CA SER A 144 -6.53 -20.04 -1.42
C SER A 144 -5.38 -20.84 -1.98
N ASN A 145 -4.22 -20.22 -2.01
CA ASN A 145 -2.96 -20.82 -2.39
C ASN A 145 -1.99 -20.75 -1.20
N TRP A 146 -0.97 -21.60 -1.25
CA TRP A 146 0.12 -21.58 -0.30
C TRP A 146 1.38 -21.08 -1.00
N ILE A 147 2.05 -20.10 -0.43
CA ILE A 147 3.34 -19.61 -0.94
C ILE A 147 4.42 -19.84 0.12
N LYS A 148 5.62 -20.23 -0.31
CA LYS A 148 6.74 -20.40 0.61
C LYS A 148 7.05 -19.09 1.34
N LYS A 149 7.30 -19.16 2.64
CA LYS A 149 7.70 -18.01 3.45
C LYS A 149 8.95 -17.31 2.90
N SER A 150 9.88 -18.04 2.28
CA SER A 150 11.07 -17.46 1.64
C SER A 150 10.80 -16.65 0.37
N SER A 151 9.63 -16.78 -0.25
CA SER A 151 9.34 -16.19 -1.57
C SER A 151 8.20 -15.16 -1.59
N TYR A 152 7.55 -14.87 -0.44
CA TYR A 152 6.45 -13.89 -0.44
C TYR A 152 6.90 -12.48 -0.81
N SER A 153 8.14 -12.09 -0.48
CA SER A 153 8.70 -10.78 -0.81
C SER A 153 8.80 -10.51 -2.31
N SER A 154 9.09 -11.56 -3.10
CA SER A 154 9.14 -11.49 -4.58
C SER A 154 7.78 -11.73 -5.25
N SER A 155 6.74 -12.08 -4.49
CA SER A 155 5.41 -12.34 -5.02
C SER A 155 4.67 -11.05 -5.43
N ARG A 156 3.55 -11.18 -6.18
CA ARG A 156 2.64 -10.07 -6.53
C ARG A 156 1.81 -9.57 -5.35
N MET A 157 2.35 -9.65 -4.15
CA MET A 157 1.72 -9.15 -2.93
C MET A 157 2.00 -7.64 -2.77
N PRO A 158 1.00 -6.80 -2.45
CA PRO A 158 1.21 -5.37 -2.20
C PRO A 158 2.08 -5.13 -0.98
N THR A 159 2.78 -3.99 -0.96
CA THR A 159 3.68 -3.62 0.14
C THR A 159 3.01 -3.66 1.52
N VAL A 160 1.75 -3.23 1.63
CA VAL A 160 0.99 -3.29 2.88
C VAL A 160 0.87 -4.72 3.39
N MET A 161 0.59 -5.69 2.51
CA MET A 161 0.47 -7.10 2.89
C MET A 161 1.82 -7.74 3.22
N LYS A 162 2.89 -7.37 2.50
CA LYS A 162 4.26 -7.81 2.84
C LYS A 162 4.65 -7.36 4.24
N LYS A 163 4.42 -6.10 4.59
CA LYS A 163 4.68 -5.58 5.94
C LYS A 163 3.86 -6.28 7.04
N ILE A 164 2.61 -6.65 6.74
CA ILE A 164 1.79 -7.44 7.68
C ILE A 164 2.42 -8.81 7.93
N VAL A 165 2.91 -9.46 6.87
CA VAL A 165 3.63 -10.74 6.99
C VAL A 165 4.92 -10.57 7.78
N ASP A 166 5.72 -9.52 7.48
CA ASP A 166 6.99 -9.23 8.19
C ASP A 166 6.79 -9.06 9.70
N ILE A 167 5.69 -8.46 10.14
CA ILE A 167 5.36 -8.26 11.56
C ILE A 167 4.91 -9.58 12.22
N ALA A 168 4.23 -10.44 11.48
CA ALA A 168 3.64 -11.66 12.02
C ALA A 168 4.65 -12.80 12.21
N VAL A 169 5.68 -12.88 11.38
CA VAL A 169 6.61 -14.02 11.23
C VAL A 169 8.04 -13.66 11.53
#